data_e75c01085e86d7a25392ee9a63d8ecfa
#
_entry.id   e75c01085e86d7a25392ee9a63d8ecfa
#
_cell.length_a   1.000
_cell.length_b   1.000
_cell.length_c   1.000
_cell.angle_alpha   90.00
_cell.angle_beta   90.00
_cell.angle_gamma   90.00
#
_symmetry.space_group_name_H-M   'P 1'
#
loop_
_entity.id
_entity.type
_entity.pdbx_description
1 polymer ?
#
loop_
_entity_poly.entity_id
_entity_poly.type
_entity_poly.pdbx_seq_one_letter_code
_entity_poly.pdbx_strand_id
1 'polypeptide(L)'
;MELNADDMLVVKRNGDRVGMSSNKIFNRLKKIGDTSGITDFDYSTLVTKVVNQLYDNIETKKIDELLAEECANSVTDSLDFGVLASNIEISNHHKMTSPSFTETVKQLYNNAVPIVTRQIYDFGLKYENEINKSMDHSRDFLIDYFGFKTLDRSYLFKINDKPVERIQHMWFRVA
;
A
#
# COMPACT_ATOMS: atom_id res chain seq x y z
N MET A 1 -23.08 20.87 -11.09
CA MET A 1 -21.91 21.77 -11.20
C MET A 1 -20.72 20.82 -11.11
N GLU A 2 -20.13 20.44 -12.24
CA GLU A 2 -18.93 19.61 -12.25
C GLU A 2 -17.78 20.49 -11.77
N LEU A 3 -17.16 20.14 -10.65
CA LEU A 3 -15.95 20.81 -10.16
C LEU A 3 -14.83 20.50 -11.17
N ASN A 4 -14.14 21.53 -11.65
CA ASN A 4 -12.92 21.33 -12.42
C ASN A 4 -11.90 20.57 -11.57
N ALA A 5 -11.19 19.62 -12.14
CA ALA A 5 -10.20 18.83 -11.45
C ALA A 5 -9.15 19.70 -10.71
N ASP A 6 -8.85 20.89 -11.21
CA ASP A 6 -7.90 21.85 -10.63
C ASP A 6 -8.45 22.54 -9.34
N ASP A 7 -9.76 22.51 -9.09
CA ASP A 7 -10.40 23.09 -7.91
C ASP A 7 -10.58 22.07 -6.77
N MET A 8 -10.31 20.79 -7.01
CA MET A 8 -10.48 19.73 -6.02
C MET A 8 -9.37 19.75 -4.97
N LEU A 9 -9.74 19.43 -3.73
CA LEU A 9 -8.80 19.19 -2.64
C LEU A 9 -8.56 17.68 -2.45
N VAL A 10 -7.37 17.35 -2.01
CA VAL A 10 -6.96 16.01 -1.65
C VAL A 10 -6.50 15.98 -0.20
N VAL A 11 -6.95 14.98 0.55
CA VAL A 11 -6.58 14.79 1.95
C VAL A 11 -5.36 13.87 2.03
N LYS A 12 -4.27 14.37 2.58
CA LYS A 12 -3.07 13.59 2.84
C LYS A 12 -3.24 12.66 4.05
N ARG A 13 -2.35 11.67 4.20
CA ARG A 13 -2.34 10.75 5.36
C ARG A 13 -2.16 11.43 6.71
N ASN A 14 -1.54 12.61 6.75
CA ASN A 14 -1.39 13.43 7.97
C ASN A 14 -2.58 14.35 8.23
N GLY A 15 -3.63 14.30 7.40
CA GLY A 15 -4.81 15.13 7.50
C GLY A 15 -4.76 16.47 6.76
N ASP A 16 -3.60 16.87 6.21
CA ASP A 16 -3.48 18.11 5.45
C ASP A 16 -4.32 18.05 4.18
N ARG A 17 -4.97 19.17 3.84
CA ARG A 17 -5.67 19.37 2.58
C ARG A 17 -4.79 20.15 1.62
N VAL A 18 -4.64 19.65 0.41
CA VAL A 18 -3.83 20.27 -0.64
C VAL A 18 -4.57 20.20 -1.97
N GLY A 19 -4.29 21.14 -2.88
CA GLY A 19 -4.83 21.09 -4.24
C GLY A 19 -4.46 19.79 -4.94
N MET A 20 -5.42 19.20 -5.65
CA MET A 20 -5.20 18.05 -6.51
C MET A 20 -4.20 18.42 -7.62
N SER A 21 -3.41 17.46 -8.04
CA SER A 21 -2.46 17.65 -9.13
C SER A 21 -2.27 16.33 -9.87
N SER A 22 -2.76 16.28 -11.09
CA SER A 22 -2.57 15.14 -12.01
C SER A 22 -1.09 14.85 -12.27
N ASN A 23 -0.24 15.89 -12.31
CA ASN A 23 1.21 15.73 -12.44
C ASN A 23 1.84 14.97 -11.25
N LYS A 24 1.33 15.17 -10.02
CA LYS A 24 1.82 14.39 -8.86
C LYS A 24 1.42 12.93 -8.95
N ILE A 25 0.21 12.66 -9.43
CA ILE A 25 -0.27 11.29 -9.66
C ILE A 25 0.57 10.64 -10.76
N PHE A 26 0.78 11.31 -11.88
CA PHE A 26 1.63 10.86 -12.98
C PHE A 26 3.05 10.53 -12.52
N ASN A 27 3.72 11.47 -11.84
CA ASN A 27 5.09 11.29 -11.38
C ASN A 27 5.22 10.14 -10.37
N ARG A 28 4.22 9.94 -9.52
CA ARG A 28 4.18 8.80 -8.60
C ARG A 28 4.08 7.48 -9.35
N LEU A 29 3.16 7.40 -10.30
CA LEU A 29 2.94 6.19 -11.10
C LEU A 29 4.17 5.86 -11.94
N LYS A 30 4.73 6.87 -12.61
CA LYS A 30 5.97 6.73 -13.40
C LYS A 30 7.12 6.24 -12.54
N LYS A 31 7.32 6.83 -11.35
CA LYS A 31 8.38 6.38 -10.42
C LYS A 31 8.22 4.90 -10.04
N ILE A 32 7.00 4.43 -9.81
CA ILE A 32 6.75 3.02 -9.53
C ILE A 32 7.10 2.16 -10.74
N GLY A 33 6.66 2.55 -11.94
CA GLY A 33 6.96 1.84 -13.18
C GLY A 33 8.46 1.78 -13.46
N ASP A 34 9.17 2.91 -13.35
CA ASP A 34 10.63 2.97 -13.54
C ASP A 34 11.37 2.02 -12.58
N THR A 35 10.94 1.99 -11.30
CA THR A 35 11.50 1.07 -10.29
C THR A 35 11.22 -0.40 -10.61
N SER A 36 10.12 -0.67 -11.33
CA SER A 36 9.69 -2.01 -11.76
C SER A 36 10.27 -2.43 -13.12
N GLY A 37 11.09 -1.58 -13.74
CA GLY A 37 11.67 -1.84 -15.07
C GLY A 37 10.71 -1.64 -16.25
N ILE A 38 9.58 -0.96 -16.03
CA ILE A 38 8.59 -0.66 -17.07
C ILE A 38 8.99 0.63 -17.77
N THR A 39 9.46 0.53 -19.02
CA THR A 39 10.07 1.66 -19.75
C THR A 39 9.17 2.26 -20.83
N ASP A 40 8.29 1.47 -21.45
CA ASP A 40 7.41 1.90 -22.53
C ASP A 40 5.94 1.69 -22.15
N PHE A 41 5.40 2.66 -21.40
CA PHE A 41 4.05 2.58 -20.88
C PHE A 41 3.34 3.95 -20.93
N ASP A 42 2.10 3.96 -21.40
CA ASP A 42 1.26 5.18 -21.45
C ASP A 42 0.62 5.48 -20.09
N TYR A 43 1.43 6.09 -19.21
CA TYR A 43 0.95 6.56 -17.90
C TYR A 43 -0.11 7.66 -18.00
N SER A 44 -0.12 8.44 -19.10
CA SER A 44 -1.01 9.59 -19.24
C SER A 44 -2.46 9.17 -19.39
N THR A 45 -2.72 8.17 -20.23
CA THR A 45 -4.07 7.61 -20.41
C THR A 45 -4.60 7.02 -19.09
N LEU A 46 -3.77 6.28 -18.35
CA LEU A 46 -4.16 5.72 -17.07
C LEU A 46 -4.49 6.80 -16.04
N VAL A 47 -3.64 7.82 -15.93
CA VAL A 47 -3.88 8.96 -15.01
C VAL A 47 -5.17 9.67 -15.35
N THR A 48 -5.45 9.91 -16.64
CA THR A 48 -6.69 10.57 -17.09
C THR A 48 -7.93 9.76 -16.68
N LYS A 49 -7.91 8.44 -16.86
CA LYS A 49 -9.02 7.57 -16.43
C LYS A 49 -9.29 7.68 -14.93
N VAL A 50 -8.23 7.71 -14.11
CA VAL A 50 -8.37 7.81 -12.65
C VAL A 50 -8.79 9.21 -12.23
N VAL A 51 -8.23 10.27 -12.83
CA VAL A 51 -8.60 11.67 -12.52
C VAL A 51 -10.09 11.90 -12.72
N ASN A 52 -10.70 11.31 -13.75
CA ASN A 52 -12.13 11.40 -14.01
C ASN A 52 -13.02 10.71 -12.95
N GLN A 53 -12.45 9.88 -12.07
CA GLN A 53 -13.15 9.21 -10.98
C GLN A 53 -12.95 9.92 -9.64
N LEU A 54 -12.12 10.98 -9.58
CA LEU A 54 -11.84 11.68 -8.35
C LEU A 54 -13.01 12.58 -7.95
N TYR A 55 -13.09 12.85 -6.64
CA TYR A 55 -14.06 13.76 -6.02
C TYR A 55 -13.36 14.64 -4.98
N ASP A 56 -13.98 15.73 -4.61
CA ASP A 56 -13.42 16.69 -3.66
C ASP A 56 -13.17 16.06 -2.28
N ASN A 57 -12.05 16.41 -1.66
CA ASN A 57 -11.58 15.85 -0.39
C ASN A 57 -11.28 14.33 -0.41
N ILE A 58 -10.99 13.74 -1.57
CA ILE A 58 -10.55 12.35 -1.66
C ILE A 58 -9.24 12.13 -0.92
N GLU A 59 -9.11 11.02 -0.21
CA GLU A 59 -7.87 10.66 0.45
C GLU A 59 -6.82 10.16 -0.56
N THR A 60 -5.54 10.54 -0.35
CA THR A 60 -4.43 10.05 -1.21
C THR A 60 -4.32 8.53 -1.22
N LYS A 61 -4.73 7.86 -0.14
CA LYS A 61 -4.83 6.41 -0.09
C LYS A 61 -5.82 5.88 -1.14
N LYS A 62 -6.98 6.52 -1.24
CA LYS A 62 -8.03 6.11 -2.19
C LYS A 62 -7.61 6.34 -3.64
N ILE A 63 -6.82 7.38 -3.91
CA ILE A 63 -6.23 7.61 -5.24
C ILE A 63 -5.28 6.47 -5.61
N ASP A 64 -4.40 6.03 -4.69
CA ASP A 64 -3.52 4.87 -4.90
C ASP A 64 -4.34 3.58 -5.16
N GLU A 65 -5.46 3.38 -4.43
CA GLU A 65 -6.37 2.24 -4.64
C GLU A 65 -7.02 2.27 -6.03
N LEU A 66 -7.57 3.43 -6.45
CA LEU A 66 -8.17 3.58 -7.78
C LEU A 66 -7.16 3.35 -8.91
N LEU A 67 -5.91 3.82 -8.75
CA LEU A 67 -4.82 3.55 -9.70
C LEU A 67 -4.54 2.05 -9.81
N ALA A 68 -4.45 1.35 -8.68
CA ALA A 68 -4.19 -0.08 -8.67
C ALA A 68 -5.38 -0.89 -9.25
N GLU A 69 -6.62 -0.50 -8.94
CA GLU A 69 -7.83 -1.11 -9.50
C GLU A 69 -7.91 -0.92 -11.02
N GLU A 70 -7.64 0.28 -11.53
CA GLU A 70 -7.63 0.55 -12.97
C GLU A 70 -6.54 -0.24 -13.71
N CYS A 71 -5.34 -0.34 -13.09
CA CYS A 71 -4.29 -1.22 -13.60
C CYS A 71 -4.74 -2.69 -13.60
N ALA A 72 -5.31 -3.19 -12.52
CA ALA A 72 -5.76 -4.58 -12.41
C ALA A 72 -6.85 -4.94 -13.43
N ASN A 73 -7.73 -3.99 -13.76
CA ASN A 73 -8.77 -4.16 -14.78
C ASN A 73 -8.20 -4.25 -16.20
N SER A 74 -7.00 -3.70 -16.43
CA SER A 74 -6.33 -3.67 -17.75
C SER A 74 -5.23 -4.74 -17.90
N VAL A 75 -5.14 -5.71 -16.97
CA VAL A 75 -4.09 -6.73 -17.00
C VAL A 75 -4.10 -7.62 -18.26
N THR A 76 -5.26 -7.74 -18.90
CA THR A 76 -5.39 -8.46 -20.19
C THR A 76 -4.73 -7.75 -21.36
N ASP A 77 -4.53 -6.43 -21.26
CA ASP A 77 -3.94 -5.63 -22.34
C ASP A 77 -2.40 -5.72 -22.29
N SER A 78 -1.81 -5.75 -21.09
CA SER A 78 -0.38 -5.98 -20.87
C SER A 78 -0.11 -6.49 -19.45
N LEU A 79 0.90 -7.35 -19.31
CA LEU A 79 1.38 -7.83 -18.01
C LEU A 79 1.91 -6.69 -17.12
N ASP A 80 2.39 -5.60 -17.73
CA ASP A 80 2.88 -4.43 -17.01
C ASP A 80 1.82 -3.80 -16.10
N PHE A 81 0.54 -3.85 -16.52
CA PHE A 81 -0.57 -3.40 -15.70
C PHE A 81 -0.67 -4.21 -14.40
N GLY A 82 -0.45 -5.53 -14.45
CA GLY A 82 -0.44 -6.38 -13.25
C GLY A 82 0.69 -6.03 -12.29
N VAL A 83 1.88 -5.77 -12.83
CA VAL A 83 3.04 -5.33 -12.04
C VAL A 83 2.81 -3.96 -11.41
N LEU A 84 2.26 -3.01 -12.17
CA LEU A 84 1.90 -1.69 -11.63
C LEU A 84 0.84 -1.80 -10.53
N ALA A 85 -0.23 -2.58 -10.74
CA ALA A 85 -1.29 -2.76 -9.77
C ALA A 85 -0.76 -3.27 -8.43
N SER A 86 0.05 -4.35 -8.45
CA SER A 86 0.64 -4.91 -7.23
C SER A 86 1.57 -3.93 -6.53
N ASN A 87 2.46 -3.27 -7.28
CA ASN A 87 3.45 -2.36 -6.72
C ASN A 87 2.84 -1.08 -6.13
N ILE A 88 1.77 -0.56 -6.71
CA ILE A 88 1.01 0.55 -6.15
C ILE A 88 0.40 0.15 -4.81
N GLU A 89 -0.30 -0.99 -4.74
CA GLU A 89 -0.95 -1.46 -3.52
C GLU A 89 0.05 -1.77 -2.41
N ILE A 90 1.12 -2.51 -2.71
CA ILE A 90 2.16 -2.84 -1.73
C ILE A 90 2.86 -1.57 -1.23
N SER A 91 3.20 -0.64 -2.14
CA SER A 91 3.76 0.67 -1.76
C SER A 91 2.79 1.48 -0.89
N ASN A 92 1.48 1.43 -1.17
CA ASN A 92 0.44 2.05 -0.36
C ASN A 92 0.38 1.44 1.05
N HIS A 93 0.39 0.11 1.12
CA HIS A 93 0.41 -0.66 2.37
C HIS A 93 1.67 -0.36 3.21
N HIS A 94 2.85 -0.31 2.60
CA HIS A 94 4.09 0.03 3.27
C HIS A 94 4.11 1.44 3.89
N LYS A 95 3.38 2.40 3.29
CA LYS A 95 3.23 3.76 3.85
C LYS A 95 2.35 3.81 5.10
N MET A 96 1.52 2.80 5.30
CA MET A 96 0.58 2.71 6.43
C MET A 96 1.08 1.84 7.56
N THR A 97 2.13 1.06 7.34
CA THR A 97 2.62 0.03 8.27
C THR A 97 4.09 0.26 8.64
N SER A 98 4.46 -0.10 9.87
CA SER A 98 5.85 -0.05 10.31
C SER A 98 6.71 -1.09 9.56
N PRO A 99 7.97 -0.78 9.19
CA PRO A 99 8.92 -1.78 8.72
C PRO A 99 9.45 -2.69 9.84
N SER A 100 9.27 -2.32 11.12
CA SER A 100 9.77 -3.08 12.27
C SER A 100 8.75 -4.10 12.72
N PHE A 101 9.15 -5.37 12.77
CA PHE A 101 8.35 -6.45 13.36
C PHE A 101 8.02 -6.16 14.84
N THR A 102 9.01 -5.70 15.60
CA THR A 102 8.85 -5.39 17.01
C THR A 102 7.80 -4.31 17.28
N GLU A 103 7.80 -3.24 16.45
CA GLU A 103 6.77 -2.20 16.55
C GLU A 103 5.38 -2.74 16.21
N THR A 104 5.29 -3.59 15.19
CA THR A 104 4.04 -4.26 14.80
C THR A 104 3.51 -5.13 15.96
N VAL A 105 4.36 -5.94 16.55
CA VAL A 105 3.98 -6.82 17.67
C VAL A 105 3.59 -6.02 18.90
N LYS A 106 4.29 -4.91 19.20
CA LYS A 106 3.90 -4.00 20.29
C LYS A 106 2.49 -3.42 20.08
N GLN A 107 2.17 -2.98 18.86
CA GLN A 107 0.84 -2.46 18.56
C GLN A 107 -0.25 -3.52 18.70
N LEU A 108 0.01 -4.75 18.22
CA LEU A 108 -0.94 -5.86 18.27
C LEU A 108 -1.15 -6.39 19.71
N TYR A 109 -0.10 -6.41 20.53
CA TYR A 109 -0.18 -6.88 21.91
C TYR A 109 -0.80 -5.85 22.85
N ASN A 110 -0.46 -4.58 22.71
CA ASN A 110 -0.94 -3.49 23.57
C ASN A 110 -2.32 -2.95 23.14
N ASN A 111 -2.98 -3.57 22.16
CA ASN A 111 -4.36 -3.25 21.82
C ASN A 111 -5.30 -3.57 23.01
N ALA A 112 -6.48 -2.95 23.07
CA ALA A 112 -7.48 -3.14 24.12
C ALA A 112 -7.78 -4.65 24.38
N VAL A 113 -7.82 -5.44 23.31
CA VAL A 113 -7.77 -6.90 23.35
C VAL A 113 -6.52 -7.32 22.60
N PRO A 114 -5.54 -7.99 23.24
CA PRO A 114 -4.34 -8.46 22.56
C PRO A 114 -4.66 -9.39 21.40
N ILE A 115 -4.08 -9.08 20.23
CA ILE A 115 -4.29 -9.86 19.00
C ILE A 115 -3.22 -10.95 18.87
N VAL A 116 -2.05 -10.73 19.44
CA VAL A 116 -0.95 -11.72 19.51
C VAL A 116 -0.71 -12.21 20.92
N THR A 117 -0.11 -13.38 21.07
CA THR A 117 0.22 -13.97 22.36
C THR A 117 1.38 -13.27 23.04
N ARG A 118 1.48 -13.41 24.36
CA ARG A 118 2.63 -12.94 25.14
C ARG A 118 3.95 -13.53 24.64
N GLN A 119 3.95 -14.77 24.18
CA GLN A 119 5.13 -15.44 23.63
C GLN A 119 5.69 -14.71 22.40
N ILE A 120 4.81 -14.36 21.44
CA ILE A 120 5.20 -13.62 20.23
C ILE A 120 5.70 -12.22 20.60
N TYR A 121 5.06 -11.56 21.56
CA TYR A 121 5.49 -10.26 22.06
C TYR A 121 6.91 -10.32 22.66
N ASP A 122 7.13 -11.22 23.63
CA ASP A 122 8.43 -11.36 24.29
C ASP A 122 9.53 -11.80 23.31
N PHE A 123 9.19 -12.67 22.35
CA PHE A 123 10.09 -13.09 21.27
C PHE A 123 10.50 -11.91 20.37
N GLY A 124 9.54 -11.10 19.94
CA GLY A 124 9.80 -9.92 19.12
C GLY A 124 10.68 -8.89 19.81
N LEU A 125 10.54 -8.71 21.14
CA LEU A 125 11.39 -7.82 21.91
C LEU A 125 12.81 -8.39 22.09
N LYS A 126 12.91 -9.68 22.38
CA LYS A 126 14.19 -10.34 22.67
C LYS A 126 15.11 -10.41 21.46
N TYR A 127 14.55 -10.63 20.27
CA TYR A 127 15.31 -10.84 19.03
C TYR A 127 15.09 -9.72 18.00
N GLU A 128 14.83 -8.50 18.47
CA GLU A 128 14.49 -7.35 17.63
C GLU A 128 15.49 -7.13 16.49
N ASN A 129 16.78 -7.11 16.81
CA ASN A 129 17.83 -6.80 15.85
C ASN A 129 17.98 -7.91 14.81
N GLU A 130 17.93 -9.17 15.22
CA GLU A 130 18.06 -10.34 14.36
C GLU A 130 16.87 -10.44 13.40
N ILE A 131 15.66 -10.24 13.93
CA ILE A 131 14.44 -10.30 13.14
C ILE A 131 14.41 -9.17 12.11
N ASN A 132 14.60 -7.92 12.54
CA ASN A 132 14.55 -6.78 11.62
C ASN A 132 15.65 -6.85 10.55
N LYS A 133 16.83 -7.41 10.88
CA LYS A 133 17.90 -7.60 9.92
C LYS A 133 17.61 -8.71 8.91
N SER A 134 16.82 -9.71 9.28
CA SER A 134 16.46 -10.83 8.39
C SER A 134 15.37 -10.47 7.38
N MET A 135 14.62 -9.39 7.64
CA MET A 135 13.53 -8.94 6.78
C MET A 135 14.03 -8.13 5.59
N ASP A 136 13.55 -8.48 4.41
CA ASP A 136 13.79 -7.74 3.17
C ASP A 136 12.44 -7.38 2.54
N HIS A 137 11.92 -6.22 2.92
CA HIS A 137 10.60 -5.75 2.46
C HIS A 137 10.52 -5.50 0.95
N SER A 138 11.64 -5.52 0.21
CA SER A 138 11.62 -5.50 -1.26
C SER A 138 10.99 -6.76 -1.84
N ARG A 139 11.05 -7.89 -1.13
CA ARG A 139 10.43 -9.16 -1.54
C ARG A 139 8.91 -9.13 -1.51
N ASP A 140 8.30 -8.19 -0.79
CA ASP A 140 6.84 -8.04 -0.80
C ASP A 140 6.33 -7.73 -2.22
N PHE A 141 7.14 -7.03 -3.05
CA PHE A 141 6.83 -6.69 -4.44
C PHE A 141 6.89 -7.89 -5.42
N LEU A 142 7.26 -9.09 -4.95
CA LEU A 142 7.15 -10.33 -5.71
C LEU A 142 5.72 -10.91 -5.72
N ILE A 143 4.84 -10.38 -4.87
CA ILE A 143 3.46 -10.84 -4.75
C ILE A 143 2.60 -10.07 -5.74
N ASP A 144 1.79 -10.78 -6.51
CA ASP A 144 0.87 -10.17 -7.46
C ASP A 144 -0.31 -9.44 -6.77
N TYR A 145 -1.06 -8.67 -7.54
CA TYR A 145 -2.17 -7.87 -7.04
C TYR A 145 -3.23 -8.70 -6.30
N PHE A 146 -3.67 -9.81 -6.89
CA PHE A 146 -4.73 -10.64 -6.30
C PHE A 146 -4.24 -11.41 -5.07
N GLY A 147 -3.00 -11.87 -5.10
CA GLY A 147 -2.33 -12.45 -3.94
C GLY A 147 -2.24 -11.48 -2.79
N PHE A 148 -1.79 -10.24 -3.05
CA PHE A 148 -1.74 -9.19 -2.04
C PHE A 148 -3.13 -8.86 -1.47
N LYS A 149 -4.15 -8.65 -2.33
CA LYS A 149 -5.52 -8.37 -1.88
C LYS A 149 -6.09 -9.51 -1.02
N THR A 150 -5.75 -10.76 -1.33
CA THR A 150 -6.13 -11.92 -0.52
C THR A 150 -5.46 -11.89 0.85
N LEU A 151 -4.15 -11.62 0.89
CA LEU A 151 -3.40 -11.50 2.15
C LEU A 151 -3.95 -10.36 3.00
N ASP A 152 -4.12 -9.18 2.42
CA ASP A 152 -4.64 -8.01 3.12
C ASP A 152 -6.04 -8.24 3.69
N ARG A 153 -6.92 -8.89 2.92
CA ARG A 153 -8.30 -9.12 3.36
C ARG A 153 -8.41 -10.17 4.47
N SER A 154 -7.61 -11.25 4.40
CA SER A 154 -7.90 -12.46 5.16
C SER A 154 -6.81 -12.89 6.14
N TYR A 155 -5.58 -12.39 6.01
CA TYR A 155 -4.43 -12.91 6.77
C TYR A 155 -3.65 -11.86 7.55
N LEU A 156 -3.50 -10.64 7.00
CA LEU A 156 -2.76 -9.57 7.67
C LEU A 156 -3.58 -8.96 8.80
N PHE A 157 -2.98 -8.80 9.96
CA PHE A 157 -3.66 -8.21 11.11
C PHE A 157 -3.91 -6.71 10.94
N LYS A 158 -5.09 -6.30 11.36
CA LYS A 158 -5.59 -4.93 11.36
C LYS A 158 -6.06 -4.53 12.75
N ILE A 159 -5.97 -3.25 13.07
CA ILE A 159 -6.57 -2.65 14.26
C ILE A 159 -7.54 -1.56 13.78
N ASN A 160 -8.82 -1.67 14.15
CA ASN A 160 -9.88 -0.78 13.69
C ASN A 160 -9.87 -0.59 12.15
N ASP A 161 -9.83 -1.68 11.42
CA ASP A 161 -9.77 -1.76 9.95
C ASP A 161 -8.53 -1.10 9.31
N LYS A 162 -7.57 -0.66 10.11
CA LYS A 162 -6.30 -0.13 9.62
C LYS A 162 -5.24 -1.23 9.59
N PRO A 163 -4.52 -1.41 8.48
CA PRO A 163 -3.45 -2.40 8.41
C PRO A 163 -2.33 -2.04 9.39
N VAL A 164 -1.83 -3.05 10.09
CA VAL A 164 -0.72 -2.93 11.05
C VAL A 164 0.43 -3.85 10.63
N GLU A 165 0.11 -5.02 10.11
CA GLU A 165 1.07 -6.08 9.80
C GLU A 165 1.50 -6.04 8.33
N ARG A 166 2.82 -6.13 8.06
CA ARG A 166 3.36 -6.35 6.72
C ARG A 166 3.37 -7.84 6.38
N ILE A 167 3.51 -8.16 5.10
CA ILE A 167 3.51 -9.53 4.60
C ILE A 167 4.58 -10.38 5.29
N GLN A 168 5.82 -9.90 5.38
CA GLN A 168 6.90 -10.65 6.03
C GLN A 168 6.70 -10.78 7.54
N HIS A 169 6.06 -9.81 8.18
CA HIS A 169 5.69 -9.93 9.60
C HIS A 169 4.72 -11.09 9.81
N MET A 170 3.73 -11.25 8.92
CA MET A 170 2.80 -12.37 8.95
C MET A 170 3.54 -13.71 8.79
N TRP A 171 4.43 -13.84 7.80
CA TRP A 171 5.23 -15.06 7.61
C TRP A 171 6.04 -15.40 8.84
N PHE A 172 6.69 -14.39 9.43
CA PHE A 172 7.50 -14.57 10.62
C PHE A 172 6.68 -14.96 11.85
N ARG A 173 5.47 -14.42 11.98
CA ARG A 173 4.54 -14.73 13.07
C ARG A 173 3.99 -16.16 12.99
N VAL A 174 3.83 -16.69 11.78
CA VAL A 174 3.23 -18.02 11.54
C VAL A 174 4.27 -19.14 11.62
N ALA A 175 5.55 -18.85 11.29
CA ALA A 175 6.66 -19.81 11.35
C ALA A 175 7.03 -20.17 12.79
#